data_57cabdb8f7866423e3bf627475d5cc9d
#
_entry.id   57cabdb8f7866423e3bf627475d5cc9d
#
_cell.length_a   1.000
_cell.length_b   1.000
_cell.length_c   1.000
_cell.angle_alpha   90.00
_cell.angle_beta   90.00
_cell.angle_gamma   90.00
#
_symmetry.space_group_name_H-M   'P 1'
#
loop_
_entity.id
_entity.type
_entity.pdbx_description
1 polymer ?
#
loop_
_entity_poly.entity_id
_entity_poly.type
_entity_poly.pdbx_seq_one_letter_code
_entity_poly.pdbx_strand_id
1 'polypeptide(L)'
;MEAVQNDTALANIEPYFAKNDTNLVMILSDREEYAGEVLRNLILLSRNYPVIVLGSPSWNNFASIDAAYFHQLQLHYFTPYLVDYRNPDVRNFIKRFRNTFGFYPVKTNNRGMHFAMMGYDMACMIIPQAFRYRKSLRECFNPHLKGLQGDFRFYRSSSCAGYTRHSLYLVRYGKDYSVTPVLWE
;
A
#
# COMPACT_ATOMS: atom_id res chain seq x y z
N MET A 1 9.49 21.58 -7.01
CA MET A 1 9.69 20.13 -6.93
C MET A 1 11.08 19.86 -7.51
N GLU A 2 12.03 19.64 -6.63
CA GLU A 2 13.42 19.37 -7.06
C GLU A 2 13.70 17.89 -6.93
N ALA A 3 14.20 17.26 -7.99
CA ALA A 3 14.56 15.85 -8.01
C ALA A 3 16.08 15.72 -7.83
N VAL A 4 16.49 15.06 -6.76
CA VAL A 4 17.90 14.72 -6.51
C VAL A 4 18.18 13.35 -7.08
N GLN A 5 19.01 13.27 -8.12
CA GLN A 5 19.19 12.05 -8.93
C GLN A 5 20.49 11.27 -8.68
N ASN A 6 21.34 11.62 -7.71
CA ASN A 6 22.65 10.97 -7.54
C ASN A 6 22.86 10.36 -6.15
N ASP A 7 23.46 9.17 -6.12
CA ASP A 7 23.87 8.44 -4.89
C ASP A 7 24.77 9.25 -3.94
N THR A 8 25.48 10.25 -4.45
CA THR A 8 26.34 11.18 -3.68
C THR A 8 25.60 12.40 -3.13
N ALA A 9 24.37 12.65 -3.57
CA ALA A 9 23.60 13.85 -3.20
C ALA A 9 22.90 13.75 -1.84
N LEU A 10 22.83 12.54 -1.25
CA LEU A 10 22.22 12.33 0.08
C LEU A 10 22.96 13.06 1.21
N ALA A 11 24.23 13.40 1.02
CA ALA A 11 25.04 14.09 2.04
C ALA A 11 24.65 15.56 2.24
N ASN A 12 23.84 16.17 1.37
CA ASN A 12 23.56 17.61 1.43
C ASN A 12 22.13 17.97 0.99
N ILE A 13 21.12 17.29 1.54
CA ILE A 13 19.70 17.63 1.29
C ILE A 13 19.18 18.74 2.22
N GLU A 14 19.89 19.03 3.30
CA GLU A 14 19.47 20.02 4.30
C GLU A 14 19.15 21.41 3.73
N PRO A 15 19.90 21.97 2.74
CA PRO A 15 19.60 23.28 2.17
C PRO A 15 18.21 23.40 1.53
N TYR A 16 17.58 22.27 1.18
CA TYR A 16 16.24 22.24 0.58
C TYR A 16 15.11 22.18 1.60
N PHE A 17 15.44 22.12 2.90
CA PHE A 17 14.44 21.98 3.97
C PHE A 17 14.00 23.34 4.51
N ALA A 18 12.67 23.54 4.57
CA ALA A 18 12.05 24.67 5.20
C ALA A 18 11.90 24.44 6.71
N LYS A 19 12.29 25.43 7.55
CA LYS A 19 12.21 25.31 9.02
C LYS A 19 10.79 25.41 9.56
N ASN A 20 9.97 26.25 8.91
CA ASN A 20 8.62 26.61 9.41
C ASN A 20 7.51 25.86 8.69
N ASP A 21 7.84 25.09 7.66
CA ASP A 21 6.88 24.34 6.86
C ASP A 21 7.15 22.85 6.90
N THR A 22 6.11 22.04 6.62
CA THR A 22 6.25 20.59 6.54
C THR A 22 6.97 20.20 5.26
N ASN A 23 8.11 19.53 5.40
CA ASN A 23 8.88 19.00 4.27
C ASN A 23 8.35 17.61 3.89
N LEU A 24 7.82 17.49 2.68
CA LEU A 24 7.40 16.21 2.12
C LEU A 24 8.54 15.61 1.29
N VAL A 25 9.09 14.50 1.75
CA VAL A 25 10.16 13.78 1.06
C VAL A 25 9.62 12.52 0.43
N MET A 26 9.68 12.42 -0.90
CA MET A 26 9.29 11.23 -1.64
C MET A 26 10.52 10.40 -1.98
N ILE A 27 10.53 9.13 -1.57
CA ILE A 27 11.62 8.20 -1.84
C ILE A 27 11.11 7.11 -2.77
N LEU A 28 11.59 7.11 -4.03
CA LEU A 28 11.18 6.19 -5.09
C LEU A 28 12.18 5.04 -5.22
N SER A 29 12.38 4.28 -4.14
CA SER A 29 13.27 3.13 -4.14
C SER A 29 12.72 1.98 -3.30
N ASP A 30 12.80 0.76 -3.83
CA ASP A 30 12.52 -0.49 -3.12
C ASP A 30 13.81 -1.21 -2.66
N ARG A 31 14.98 -0.57 -2.80
CA ARG A 31 16.25 -1.09 -2.30
C ARG A 31 16.38 -0.76 -0.82
N GLU A 32 16.48 -1.80 0.01
CA GLU A 32 16.52 -1.67 1.48
C GLU A 32 17.70 -0.83 1.96
N GLU A 33 18.88 -1.09 1.40
CA GLU A 33 20.12 -0.38 1.76
C GLU A 33 19.99 1.12 1.51
N TYR A 34 19.54 1.51 0.31
CA TYR A 34 19.36 2.91 -0.07
C TYR A 34 18.27 3.58 0.76
N ALA A 35 17.09 2.99 0.86
CA ALA A 35 16.00 3.54 1.66
C ALA A 35 16.40 3.69 3.13
N GLY A 36 17.12 2.70 3.70
CA GLY A 36 17.61 2.76 5.08
C GLY A 36 18.63 3.85 5.32
N GLU A 37 19.52 4.13 4.38
CA GLU A 37 20.48 5.24 4.46
C GLU A 37 19.75 6.59 4.44
N VAL A 38 18.83 6.78 3.49
CA VAL A 38 18.02 8.01 3.40
C VAL A 38 17.22 8.23 4.68
N LEU A 39 16.54 7.20 5.19
CA LEU A 39 15.74 7.30 6.41
C LEU A 39 16.59 7.68 7.61
N ARG A 40 17.80 7.10 7.78
CA ARG A 40 18.71 7.48 8.86
C ARG A 40 19.10 8.96 8.80
N ASN A 41 19.39 9.48 7.62
CA ASN A 41 19.70 10.89 7.43
C ASN A 41 18.49 11.78 7.72
N LEU A 42 17.30 11.39 7.27
CA LEU A 42 16.06 12.12 7.54
C LEU A 42 15.69 12.13 9.03
N ILE A 43 16.01 11.08 9.80
CA ILE A 43 15.83 11.04 11.25
C ILE A 43 16.64 12.14 11.93
N LEU A 44 17.89 12.36 11.49
CA LEU A 44 18.71 13.43 12.03
C LEU A 44 18.14 14.81 11.70
N LEU A 45 17.72 15.02 10.47
CA LEU A 45 17.10 16.28 10.02
C LEU A 45 15.74 16.53 10.68
N SER A 46 14.97 15.49 10.98
CA SER A 46 13.65 15.60 11.61
C SER A 46 13.68 16.20 13.03
N ARG A 47 14.86 16.32 13.63
CA ARG A 47 15.05 17.02 14.91
C ARG A 47 14.88 18.55 14.78
N ASN A 48 15.22 19.08 13.62
CA ASN A 48 15.22 20.52 13.35
C ASN A 48 14.14 20.94 12.35
N TYR A 49 13.61 19.99 11.58
CA TYR A 49 12.67 20.24 10.49
C TYR A 49 11.45 19.31 10.59
N PRO A 50 10.23 19.81 10.38
CA PRO A 50 9.06 18.94 10.25
C PRO A 50 9.18 18.13 8.94
N VAL A 51 9.20 16.79 9.05
CA VAL A 51 9.38 15.89 7.90
C VAL A 51 8.25 14.87 7.83
N ILE A 52 7.72 14.69 6.64
CA ILE A 52 6.81 13.59 6.28
C ILE A 52 7.45 12.84 5.11
N VAL A 53 7.51 11.51 5.21
CA VAL A 53 8.06 10.66 4.15
C VAL A 53 6.94 9.97 3.38
N LEU A 54 7.00 10.04 2.05
CA LEU A 54 6.21 9.21 1.15
C LEU A 54 7.11 8.13 0.56
N GLY A 55 6.80 6.86 0.88
CA GLY A 55 7.61 5.71 0.52
C GLY A 55 6.84 4.61 -0.19
N SER A 56 7.35 3.38 -0.09
CA SER A 56 6.78 2.19 -0.74
C SER A 56 6.20 1.20 0.27
N PRO A 57 5.11 0.50 -0.07
CA PRO A 57 4.57 -0.58 0.77
C PRO A 57 5.54 -1.76 0.96
N SER A 58 6.54 -1.92 0.09
CA SER A 58 7.58 -2.95 0.21
C SER A 58 8.45 -2.79 1.46
N TRP A 59 8.56 -1.56 1.98
CA TRP A 59 9.40 -1.26 3.15
C TRP A 59 8.96 -1.98 4.44
N ASN A 60 7.70 -2.40 4.51
CA ASN A 60 7.20 -3.21 5.63
C ASN A 60 7.87 -4.61 5.73
N ASN A 61 8.61 -5.01 4.70
CA ASN A 61 9.34 -6.29 4.67
C ASN A 61 10.85 -6.10 4.89
N PHE A 62 11.32 -4.87 5.07
CA PHE A 62 12.73 -4.60 5.32
C PHE A 62 13.11 -5.07 6.74
N ALA A 63 14.20 -5.81 6.81
CA ALA A 63 14.65 -6.43 8.05
C ALA A 63 15.64 -5.52 8.81
N SER A 64 16.36 -4.65 8.11
CA SER A 64 17.43 -3.82 8.67
C SER A 64 16.97 -2.43 9.12
N ILE A 65 15.70 -2.09 8.88
CA ILE A 65 15.14 -0.78 9.20
C ILE A 65 14.23 -0.90 10.42
N ASP A 66 14.52 -0.10 11.45
CA ASP A 66 13.66 -0.03 12.63
C ASP A 66 12.31 0.61 12.28
N ALA A 67 11.23 -0.07 12.64
CA ALA A 67 9.87 0.42 12.45
C ALA A 67 9.62 1.78 13.15
N ALA A 68 10.38 2.10 14.21
CA ALA A 68 10.32 3.39 14.88
C ALA A 68 10.62 4.56 13.92
N TYR A 69 11.47 4.35 12.91
CA TYR A 69 11.77 5.38 11.90
C TYR A 69 10.54 5.74 11.07
N PHE A 70 9.70 4.75 10.75
CA PHE A 70 8.45 4.99 10.00
C PHE A 70 7.48 5.88 10.79
N HIS A 71 7.41 5.67 12.10
CA HIS A 71 6.57 6.48 12.98
C HIS A 71 7.13 7.89 13.19
N GLN A 72 8.42 8.00 13.44
CA GLN A 72 9.07 9.29 13.66
C GLN A 72 9.01 10.19 12.42
N LEU A 73 9.23 9.61 11.22
CA LEU A 73 9.16 10.31 9.94
C LEU A 73 7.76 10.37 9.34
N GLN A 74 6.75 9.91 10.09
CA GLN A 74 5.36 9.87 9.64
C GLN A 74 5.25 9.28 8.21
N LEU A 75 5.74 8.05 8.04
CA LEU A 75 5.71 7.37 6.75
C LEU A 75 4.28 7.29 6.20
N HIS A 76 4.12 7.68 4.95
CA HIS A 76 2.93 7.50 4.16
C HIS A 76 3.25 6.62 2.95
N TYR A 77 2.35 5.73 2.56
CA TYR A 77 2.45 5.02 1.28
C TYR A 77 1.08 4.63 0.75
N PHE A 78 0.99 4.49 -0.58
CA PHE A 78 -0.21 3.99 -1.23
C PHE A 78 -0.09 2.49 -1.48
N THR A 79 -1.19 1.76 -1.22
CA THR A 79 -1.29 0.34 -1.53
C THR A 79 -2.69 -0.04 -2.03
N PRO A 80 -2.80 -0.87 -3.07
CA PRO A 80 -4.09 -1.40 -3.49
C PRO A 80 -4.60 -2.53 -2.58
N TYR A 81 -3.74 -3.08 -1.71
CA TYR A 81 -4.06 -4.24 -0.89
C TYR A 81 -3.79 -3.96 0.58
N LEU A 82 -4.82 -4.17 1.40
CA LEU A 82 -4.74 -4.06 2.84
C LEU A 82 -5.59 -5.15 3.49
N VAL A 83 -4.98 -5.98 4.33
CA VAL A 83 -5.68 -7.03 5.06
C VAL A 83 -5.91 -6.58 6.50
N ASP A 84 -7.18 -6.43 6.89
CA ASP A 84 -7.53 -6.25 8.30
C ASP A 84 -7.77 -7.62 8.97
N TYR A 85 -6.78 -8.11 9.68
CA TYR A 85 -6.86 -9.39 10.40
C TYR A 85 -7.86 -9.38 11.57
N ARG A 86 -8.41 -8.23 11.96
CA ARG A 86 -9.48 -8.11 12.94
C ARG A 86 -10.85 -8.36 12.32
N ASN A 87 -10.96 -8.21 10.98
CA ASN A 87 -12.20 -8.47 10.27
C ASN A 87 -12.61 -9.95 10.39
N PRO A 88 -13.86 -10.25 10.83
CA PRO A 88 -14.37 -11.62 10.95
C PRO A 88 -14.29 -12.42 9.65
N ASP A 89 -14.56 -11.81 8.51
CA ASP A 89 -14.54 -12.47 7.19
C ASP A 89 -13.13 -12.93 6.83
N VAL A 90 -12.12 -12.11 7.09
CA VAL A 90 -10.71 -12.45 6.89
C VAL A 90 -10.32 -13.63 7.78
N ARG A 91 -10.70 -13.61 9.06
CA ARG A 91 -10.42 -14.70 10.00
C ARG A 91 -11.10 -16.00 9.59
N ASN A 92 -12.36 -15.92 9.17
CA ASN A 92 -13.13 -17.07 8.66
C ASN A 92 -12.50 -17.65 7.39
N PHE A 93 -12.07 -16.79 6.46
CA PHE A 93 -11.36 -17.24 5.26
C PHE A 93 -10.09 -17.99 5.62
N ILE A 94 -9.23 -17.40 6.48
CA ILE A 94 -7.96 -18.03 6.91
C ILE A 94 -8.22 -19.38 7.57
N LYS A 95 -9.22 -19.48 8.46
CA LYS A 95 -9.60 -20.73 9.12
C LYS A 95 -10.03 -21.79 8.10
N ARG A 96 -10.91 -21.44 7.16
CA ARG A 96 -11.38 -22.35 6.10
C ARG A 96 -10.22 -22.79 5.20
N PHE A 97 -9.40 -21.85 4.76
CA PHE A 97 -8.23 -22.12 3.92
C PHE A 97 -7.28 -23.11 4.59
N ARG A 98 -6.94 -22.86 5.86
CA ARG A 98 -6.08 -23.76 6.64
C ARG A 98 -6.70 -25.17 6.80
N ASN A 99 -7.99 -25.25 7.08
CA ASN A 99 -8.67 -26.55 7.22
C ASN A 99 -8.70 -27.35 5.90
N THR A 100 -8.76 -26.66 4.76
CA THR A 100 -8.81 -27.32 3.44
C THR A 100 -7.42 -27.71 2.93
N PHE A 101 -6.43 -26.84 3.11
CA PHE A 101 -5.11 -26.98 2.48
C PHE A 101 -3.99 -27.37 3.45
N GLY A 102 -4.22 -27.33 4.76
CA GLY A 102 -3.25 -27.69 5.79
C GLY A 102 -2.19 -26.62 6.11
N PHE A 103 -2.22 -25.46 5.44
CA PHE A 103 -1.27 -24.35 5.65
C PHE A 103 -1.97 -22.98 5.59
N TYR A 104 -1.28 -21.93 6.03
CA TYR A 104 -1.78 -20.57 5.99
C TYR A 104 -1.62 -19.94 4.58
N PRO A 105 -2.52 -19.01 4.18
CA PRO A 105 -2.32 -18.23 2.96
C PRO A 105 -0.98 -17.49 3.00
N VAL A 106 -0.16 -17.69 1.97
CA VAL A 106 1.17 -17.07 1.88
C VAL A 106 1.03 -15.61 1.46
N LYS A 107 1.74 -14.72 2.17
CA LYS A 107 1.89 -13.31 1.83
C LYS A 107 2.96 -13.16 0.75
N THR A 108 2.71 -12.36 -0.27
CA THR A 108 3.74 -12.03 -1.26
C THR A 108 4.73 -11.01 -0.70
N ASN A 109 5.98 -11.09 -1.14
CA ASN A 109 7.07 -10.33 -0.55
C ASN A 109 6.98 -8.81 -0.74
N ASN A 110 6.40 -8.32 -1.83
CA ASN A 110 6.65 -6.93 -2.22
C ASN A 110 5.48 -5.94 -2.03
N ARG A 111 4.24 -6.38 -1.80
CA ARG A 111 3.09 -5.47 -1.74
C ARG A 111 2.03 -5.84 -0.70
N GLY A 112 2.32 -6.78 0.17
CA GLY A 112 1.35 -7.22 1.20
C GLY A 112 0.14 -8.00 0.67
N MET A 113 0.14 -8.37 -0.62
CA MET A 113 -0.92 -9.13 -1.24
C MET A 113 -0.85 -10.61 -0.84
N HIS A 114 -2.00 -11.25 -0.63
CA HIS A 114 -2.14 -12.70 -0.48
C HIS A 114 -2.80 -13.27 -1.72
N PHE A 115 -2.13 -14.15 -2.46
CA PHE A 115 -2.69 -14.74 -3.68
C PHE A 115 -3.99 -15.49 -3.45
N ALA A 116 -4.10 -16.24 -2.35
CA ALA A 116 -5.31 -16.97 -2.02
C ALA A 116 -6.51 -16.04 -1.77
N MET A 117 -6.30 -14.92 -1.05
CA MET A 117 -7.33 -13.90 -0.84
C MET A 117 -7.68 -13.18 -2.14
N MET A 118 -6.68 -12.90 -3.00
CA MET A 118 -6.93 -12.30 -4.32
C MET A 118 -7.80 -13.20 -5.18
N GLY A 119 -7.48 -14.50 -5.26
CA GLY A 119 -8.29 -15.45 -6.01
C GLY A 119 -9.71 -15.53 -5.49
N TYR A 120 -9.89 -15.54 -4.17
CA TYR A 120 -11.21 -15.53 -3.55
C TYR A 120 -11.98 -14.25 -3.87
N ASP A 121 -11.38 -13.07 -3.68
CA ASP A 121 -12.02 -11.79 -3.96
C ASP A 121 -12.40 -11.67 -5.44
N MET A 122 -11.50 -12.08 -6.35
CA MET A 122 -11.79 -12.10 -7.79
C MET A 122 -12.94 -13.05 -8.15
N ALA A 123 -12.97 -14.25 -7.55
CA ALA A 123 -14.06 -15.19 -7.77
C ALA A 123 -15.40 -14.64 -7.26
N CYS A 124 -15.42 -14.06 -6.04
CA CYS A 124 -16.61 -13.43 -5.49
C CYS A 124 -17.11 -12.24 -6.31
N MET A 125 -16.21 -11.54 -7.00
CA MET A 125 -16.56 -10.43 -7.87
C MET A 125 -17.04 -10.88 -9.26
N ILE A 126 -16.30 -11.78 -9.91
CA ILE A 126 -16.53 -12.14 -11.31
C ILE A 126 -17.68 -13.13 -11.47
N ILE A 127 -17.74 -14.18 -10.62
CA ILE A 127 -18.71 -15.26 -10.80
C ILE A 127 -20.16 -14.76 -10.76
N PRO A 128 -20.61 -13.97 -9.77
CA PRO A 128 -21.99 -13.47 -9.76
C PRO A 128 -22.30 -12.59 -10.97
N GLN A 129 -21.35 -11.79 -11.42
CA GLN A 129 -21.50 -10.93 -12.60
C GLN A 129 -21.63 -11.77 -13.88
N ALA A 130 -20.81 -12.81 -14.01
CA ALA A 130 -20.86 -13.73 -15.15
C ALA A 130 -22.21 -14.46 -15.24
N PHE A 131 -22.76 -14.93 -14.13
CA PHE A 131 -24.09 -15.53 -14.09
C PHE A 131 -25.19 -14.53 -14.44
N ARG A 132 -25.09 -13.29 -13.93
CA ARG A 132 -26.09 -12.25 -14.13
C ARG A 132 -26.12 -11.72 -15.56
N TYR A 133 -24.97 -11.41 -16.13
CA TYR A 133 -24.87 -10.70 -17.41
C TYR A 133 -24.52 -11.60 -18.60
N ARG A 134 -24.04 -12.82 -18.38
CA ARG A 134 -23.72 -13.79 -19.43
C ARG A 134 -22.93 -13.16 -20.58
N LYS A 135 -23.49 -13.15 -21.80
CA LYS A 135 -22.84 -12.61 -23.01
C LYS A 135 -22.59 -11.09 -22.94
N SER A 136 -23.37 -10.35 -22.15
CA SER A 136 -23.23 -8.90 -21.97
C SER A 136 -22.30 -8.53 -20.80
N LEU A 137 -21.56 -9.48 -20.21
CA LEU A 137 -20.68 -9.22 -19.07
C LEU A 137 -19.71 -8.07 -19.35
N ARG A 138 -19.10 -8.02 -20.53
CA ARG A 138 -18.14 -6.98 -20.91
C ARG A 138 -18.75 -5.57 -20.90
N GLU A 139 -20.01 -5.44 -21.27
CA GLU A 139 -20.70 -4.15 -21.38
C GLU A 139 -21.29 -3.69 -20.06
N CYS A 140 -21.78 -4.67 -19.27
CA CYS A 140 -22.47 -4.41 -18.00
C CYS A 140 -21.59 -4.58 -16.76
N PHE A 141 -20.29 -4.87 -16.93
CA PHE A 141 -19.39 -5.09 -15.80
C PHE A 141 -19.15 -3.78 -15.07
N ASN A 142 -19.69 -3.65 -13.88
CA ASN A 142 -19.48 -2.53 -12.97
C ASN A 142 -19.49 -3.02 -11.53
N PRO A 143 -18.52 -3.88 -11.14
CA PRO A 143 -18.52 -4.43 -9.82
C PRO A 143 -17.93 -3.45 -8.81
N HIS A 144 -18.57 -3.42 -7.64
CA HIS A 144 -17.98 -2.92 -6.43
C HIS A 144 -17.99 -4.07 -5.41
N LEU A 145 -16.84 -4.46 -4.94
CA LEU A 145 -16.67 -5.49 -3.93
C LEU A 145 -15.70 -5.01 -2.85
N LYS A 146 -16.19 -4.93 -1.62
CA LYS A 146 -15.33 -4.86 -0.44
C LYS A 146 -14.86 -6.28 -0.13
N GLY A 147 -13.65 -6.60 -0.60
CA GLY A 147 -13.04 -7.92 -0.48
C GLY A 147 -12.30 -8.13 0.83
N LEU A 148 -11.58 -9.26 0.94
CA LEU A 148 -10.78 -9.62 2.11
C LEU A 148 -9.52 -8.76 2.25
N GLN A 149 -8.94 -8.33 1.12
CA GLN A 149 -7.70 -7.56 1.09
C GLN A 149 -7.78 -6.27 0.27
N GLY A 150 -8.97 -5.77 0.01
CA GLY A 150 -9.11 -4.51 -0.70
C GLY A 150 -10.53 -4.14 -1.03
N ASP A 151 -10.70 -2.88 -1.37
CA ASP A 151 -11.91 -2.39 -2.01
C ASP A 151 -11.70 -2.46 -3.53
N PHE A 152 -12.58 -3.14 -4.25
CA PHE A 152 -12.47 -3.36 -5.68
C PHE A 152 -13.57 -2.57 -6.38
N ARG A 153 -13.23 -1.36 -6.81
CA ARG A 153 -14.06 -0.52 -7.66
C ARG A 153 -13.40 -0.38 -9.02
N PHE A 154 -14.10 -0.77 -10.04
CA PHE A 154 -13.62 -0.68 -11.39
C PHE A 154 -14.44 0.34 -12.18
N TYR A 155 -13.77 1.12 -12.97
CA TYR A 155 -14.41 1.99 -13.93
C TYR A 155 -13.78 1.85 -15.31
N ARG A 156 -14.47 2.33 -16.31
CA ARG A 156 -14.03 2.34 -17.69
C ARG A 156 -14.26 3.73 -18.27
N SER A 157 -13.20 4.36 -18.78
CA SER A 157 -13.24 5.73 -19.29
C SER A 157 -14.00 5.87 -20.63
N SER A 158 -14.06 4.79 -21.42
CA SER A 158 -14.81 4.75 -22.68
C SER A 158 -15.23 3.32 -23.01
N SER A 159 -16.14 3.14 -23.99
CA SER A 159 -16.61 1.83 -24.45
C SER A 159 -15.49 0.93 -24.99
N CYS A 160 -14.41 1.53 -25.50
CA CYS A 160 -13.25 0.83 -26.05
C CYS A 160 -12.11 0.65 -25.03
N ALA A 161 -12.15 1.34 -23.89
CA ALA A 161 -11.12 1.24 -22.86
C ALA A 161 -11.24 -0.06 -22.05
N GLY A 162 -10.16 -0.46 -21.41
CA GLY A 162 -10.15 -1.50 -20.38
C GLY A 162 -10.72 -1.00 -19.05
N TYR A 163 -10.97 -1.93 -18.13
CA TYR A 163 -11.36 -1.59 -16.78
C TYR A 163 -10.14 -1.26 -15.93
N THR A 164 -10.22 -0.15 -15.19
CA THR A 164 -9.16 0.30 -14.28
C THR A 164 -9.69 0.28 -12.85
N ARG A 165 -8.91 -0.24 -11.93
CA ARG A 165 -9.22 -0.15 -10.50
C ARG A 165 -8.95 1.27 -10.01
N HIS A 166 -9.89 1.85 -9.25
CA HIS A 166 -9.83 3.22 -8.79
C HIS A 166 -9.54 3.38 -7.29
N SER A 167 -9.72 2.32 -6.51
CA SER A 167 -9.57 2.39 -5.06
C SER A 167 -8.16 2.01 -4.60
N LEU A 168 -7.57 2.88 -3.77
CA LEU A 168 -6.29 2.69 -3.11
C LEU A 168 -6.43 3.00 -1.61
N TYR A 169 -5.56 2.44 -0.80
CA TYR A 169 -5.41 2.83 0.60
C TYR A 169 -4.18 3.72 0.74
N LEU A 170 -4.34 4.87 1.38
CA LEU A 170 -3.23 5.64 1.94
C LEU A 170 -3.01 5.16 3.37
N VAL A 171 -1.88 4.52 3.61
CA VAL A 171 -1.47 4.09 4.95
C VAL A 171 -0.58 5.17 5.55
N ARG A 172 -0.91 5.59 6.77
CA ARG A 172 -0.20 6.63 7.52
C ARG A 172 0.31 6.09 8.84
N TYR A 173 1.59 6.32 9.10
CA TYR A 173 2.23 6.05 10.39
C TYR A 173 2.18 7.32 11.25
N GLY A 174 1.54 7.24 12.41
CA GLY A 174 1.49 8.34 13.38
C GLY A 174 2.66 8.31 14.35
N LYS A 175 3.04 9.46 14.89
CA LYS A 175 4.05 9.58 15.97
C LYS A 175 3.63 8.89 17.27
N ASP A 176 2.33 8.63 17.42
CA ASP A 176 1.72 7.88 18.52
C ASP A 176 1.78 6.35 18.33
N TYR A 177 2.60 5.88 17.38
CA TYR A 177 2.70 4.48 16.97
C TYR A 177 1.41 3.89 16.35
N SER A 178 0.46 4.73 15.98
CA SER A 178 -0.70 4.30 15.21
C SER A 178 -0.35 4.05 13.75
N VAL A 179 -1.04 3.11 13.11
CA VAL A 179 -1.03 2.89 11.67
C VAL A 179 -2.46 2.97 11.16
N THR A 180 -2.76 4.03 10.45
CA THR A 180 -4.12 4.36 10.03
C THR A 180 -4.26 4.25 8.51
N PRO A 181 -5.05 3.32 8.00
CA PRO A 181 -5.39 3.27 6.58
C PRO A 181 -6.57 4.20 6.29
N VAL A 182 -6.48 4.92 5.20
CA VAL A 182 -7.56 5.76 4.65
C VAL A 182 -7.82 5.28 3.23
N LEU A 183 -9.08 4.95 2.91
CA LEU A 183 -9.47 4.62 1.55
C LEU A 183 -9.45 5.90 0.72
N TRP A 184 -8.70 5.88 -0.37
CA TRP A 184 -8.66 6.93 -1.39
C TRP A 184 -9.47 6.47 -2.60
N GLU A 185 -10.46 7.28 -2.96
CA GLU A 185 -11.38 7.05 -4.09
C GLU A 185 -11.19 8.07 -5.20
#